data_1000425e9a4f228fb97f3a18807d6c6d
#
_entry.id   1000425e9a4f228fb97f3a18807d6c6d
#
_cell.length_a   1.000
_cell.length_b   1.000
_cell.length_c   1.000
_cell.angle_alpha   90.00
_cell.angle_beta   90.00
_cell.angle_gamma   90.00
#
_symmetry.space_group_name_H-M   'P 1'
#
loop_
_entity.id
_entity.type
_entity.pdbx_description
1 polymer ?
#
loop_
_entity_poly.entity_id
_entity_poly.type
_entity_poly.pdbx_seq_one_letter_code
_entity_poly.pdbx_strand_id
1 'polypeptide(L)'
;MTFRKLILALACLISSTLVAQESKVTQLMAKDLTNLPGKEGLMITVEYPPGSSDPIHRHNAHAFVYVLEGSIVLQVRGGKETTLTPGQTFYEGPDDVHVVGRNASQTKPAKFIAFFVKDTGAPVVVPAN
;
A
#
# COMPACT_ATOMS: atom_id res chain seq x y z
N MET A 1 -61.62 23.61 20.02
CA MET A 1 -60.50 22.75 20.52
C MET A 1 -59.78 22.16 19.31
N THR A 2 -58.65 22.75 18.92
CA THR A 2 -57.87 22.32 17.74
C THR A 2 -56.65 21.50 18.20
N PHE A 3 -56.67 20.19 17.96
CA PHE A 3 -55.56 19.30 18.24
C PHE A 3 -54.47 19.49 17.21
N ARG A 4 -53.35 20.13 17.56
CA ARG A 4 -52.13 20.18 16.79
C ARG A 4 -51.43 18.82 16.88
N LYS A 5 -51.40 18.04 15.80
CA LYS A 5 -50.60 16.83 15.69
C LYS A 5 -49.14 17.22 15.50
N LEU A 6 -48.32 16.94 16.51
CA LEU A 6 -46.86 17.08 16.45
C LEU A 6 -46.29 15.87 15.71
N ILE A 7 -45.82 16.08 14.48
CA ILE A 7 -45.11 15.04 13.71
C ILE A 7 -43.63 15.09 14.09
N LEU A 8 -43.19 14.11 14.86
CA LEU A 8 -41.77 13.93 15.21
C LEU A 8 -41.08 13.26 14.03
N ALA A 9 -40.31 14.03 13.26
CA ALA A 9 -39.44 13.48 12.19
C ALA A 9 -38.21 12.84 12.83
N LEU A 10 -38.17 11.52 12.83
CA LEU A 10 -37.02 10.74 13.25
C LEU A 10 -35.98 10.75 12.11
N ALA A 11 -34.96 11.61 12.23
CA ALA A 11 -33.84 11.64 11.29
C ALA A 11 -32.92 10.45 11.60
N CYS A 12 -33.01 9.39 10.76
CA CYS A 12 -32.04 8.30 10.77
C CYS A 12 -30.68 8.82 10.25
N LEU A 13 -29.73 9.03 11.15
CA LEU A 13 -28.32 9.22 10.83
C LEU A 13 -27.75 7.88 10.33
N ILE A 14 -27.67 7.72 9.00
CA ILE A 14 -26.96 6.61 8.39
C ILE A 14 -25.47 6.94 8.51
N SER A 15 -24.82 6.39 9.54
CA SER A 15 -23.37 6.43 9.65
C SER A 15 -22.78 5.52 8.57
N SER A 16 -22.36 6.11 7.46
CA SER A 16 -21.57 5.40 6.44
C SER A 16 -20.19 5.10 7.02
N THR A 17 -19.95 3.86 7.41
CA THR A 17 -18.61 3.38 7.72
C THR A 17 -17.83 3.34 6.41
N LEU A 18 -16.92 4.29 6.19
CA LEU A 18 -15.93 4.20 5.13
C LEU A 18 -15.02 3.02 5.47
N VAL A 19 -15.23 1.88 4.79
CA VAL A 19 -14.26 0.79 4.76
C VAL A 19 -13.13 1.27 3.86
N ALA A 20 -11.92 1.43 4.41
CA ALA A 20 -10.74 1.73 3.61
C ALA A 20 -10.56 0.59 2.60
N GLN A 21 -10.47 0.93 1.31
CA GLN A 21 -10.21 -0.06 0.27
C GLN A 21 -8.77 -0.57 0.41
N GLU A 22 -8.61 -1.89 0.29
CA GLU A 22 -7.30 -2.53 0.29
C GLU A 22 -6.51 -2.19 -0.98
N SER A 23 -5.19 -2.20 -0.88
CA SER A 23 -4.30 -2.06 -2.02
C SER A 23 -4.46 -3.23 -2.98
N LYS A 24 -4.40 -2.94 -4.29
CA LYS A 24 -4.47 -3.97 -5.33
C LYS A 24 -3.08 -4.27 -5.87
N VAL A 25 -2.67 -5.52 -5.76
CA VAL A 25 -1.38 -6.00 -6.25
C VAL A 25 -1.58 -6.82 -7.52
N THR A 26 -0.80 -6.50 -8.56
CA THR A 26 -0.80 -7.25 -9.82
C THR A 26 0.63 -7.68 -10.17
N GLN A 27 0.85 -8.98 -10.31
CA GLN A 27 2.13 -9.52 -10.77
C GLN A 27 2.31 -9.22 -12.26
N LEU A 28 3.45 -8.63 -12.61
CA LEU A 28 3.85 -8.36 -13.99
C LEU A 28 4.79 -9.43 -14.52
N MET A 29 5.77 -9.84 -13.70
CA MET A 29 6.79 -10.80 -14.07
C MET A 29 7.38 -11.47 -12.84
N ALA A 30 7.69 -12.75 -12.95
CA ALA A 30 8.57 -13.46 -12.02
C ALA A 30 9.59 -14.28 -12.84
N LYS A 31 10.85 -14.25 -12.45
CA LYS A 31 11.93 -14.93 -13.16
C LYS A 31 13.01 -15.37 -12.20
N ASP A 32 13.36 -16.66 -12.26
CA ASP A 32 14.53 -17.19 -11.57
C ASP A 32 15.81 -16.52 -12.07
N LEU A 33 16.66 -16.13 -11.13
CA LEU A 33 17.94 -15.50 -11.42
C LEU A 33 19.04 -16.58 -11.45
N THR A 34 19.39 -17.02 -12.65
CA THR A 34 20.28 -18.19 -12.85
C THR A 34 21.68 -18.02 -12.26
N ASN A 35 22.15 -16.78 -12.11
CA ASN A 35 23.44 -16.45 -11.48
C ASN A 35 23.34 -16.19 -9.97
N LEU A 36 22.14 -16.28 -9.39
CA LEU A 36 21.86 -16.16 -7.97
C LEU A 36 20.98 -17.35 -7.55
N PRO A 37 21.56 -18.54 -7.30
CA PRO A 37 20.79 -19.75 -6.97
C PRO A 37 19.80 -19.53 -5.82
N GLY A 38 18.55 -19.99 -5.99
CA GLY A 38 17.48 -19.86 -5.02
C GLY A 38 16.84 -18.47 -4.96
N LYS A 39 17.20 -17.56 -5.85
CA LYS A 39 16.62 -16.21 -5.94
C LYS A 39 15.80 -16.02 -7.20
N GLU A 40 14.77 -15.20 -7.09
CA GLU A 40 13.98 -14.72 -8.22
C GLU A 40 13.90 -13.20 -8.22
N GLY A 41 13.74 -12.65 -9.42
CA GLY A 41 13.25 -11.29 -9.61
C GLY A 41 11.73 -11.32 -9.75
N LEU A 42 11.03 -10.52 -8.95
CA LEU A 42 9.59 -10.37 -9.01
C LEU A 42 9.23 -8.91 -9.26
N MET A 43 8.46 -8.65 -10.30
CA MET A 43 7.95 -7.31 -10.61
C MET A 43 6.45 -7.28 -10.45
N ILE A 44 5.96 -6.33 -9.66
CA ILE A 44 4.53 -6.09 -9.42
C ILE A 44 4.17 -4.63 -9.65
N THR A 45 2.90 -4.36 -9.92
CA THR A 45 2.31 -3.05 -9.66
C THR A 45 1.46 -3.11 -8.41
N VAL A 46 1.46 -2.00 -7.66
CA VAL A 46 0.58 -1.78 -6.52
C VAL A 46 -0.25 -0.54 -6.80
N GLU A 47 -1.55 -0.68 -6.65
CA GLU A 47 -2.51 0.42 -6.74
C GLU A 47 -3.05 0.71 -5.35
N TYR A 48 -2.85 1.94 -4.90
CA TYR A 48 -3.39 2.45 -3.64
C TYR A 48 -4.66 3.24 -3.91
N PRO A 49 -5.83 2.75 -3.50
CA PRO A 49 -7.05 3.56 -3.48
C PRO A 49 -6.86 4.84 -2.64
N PRO A 50 -7.68 5.88 -2.84
CA PRO A 50 -7.66 7.06 -2.00
C PRO A 50 -7.75 6.70 -0.51
N GLY A 51 -6.85 7.26 0.30
CA GLY A 51 -6.83 7.05 1.75
C GLY A 51 -6.37 5.68 2.24
N SER A 52 -5.96 4.77 1.35
CA SER A 52 -5.50 3.44 1.75
C SER A 52 -4.12 3.46 2.41
N SER A 53 -3.88 2.50 3.29
CA SER A 53 -2.60 2.27 3.94
C SER A 53 -2.37 0.78 4.15
N ASP A 54 -1.12 0.35 4.08
CA ASP A 54 -0.71 -1.01 4.38
C ASP A 54 -0.42 -1.20 5.87
N PRO A 55 -0.66 -2.39 6.43
CA PRO A 55 -0.19 -2.73 7.76
C PRO A 55 1.34 -2.80 7.80
N ILE A 56 1.92 -2.70 9.00
CA ILE A 56 3.37 -2.85 9.21
C ILE A 56 3.80 -4.24 8.74
N HIS A 57 4.83 -4.30 7.89
CA HIS A 57 5.32 -5.54 7.29
C HIS A 57 6.80 -5.46 6.91
N ARG A 58 7.33 -6.58 6.44
CA ARG A 58 8.64 -6.69 5.80
C ARG A 58 8.52 -7.53 4.53
N HIS A 59 9.54 -7.45 3.70
CA HIS A 59 9.58 -8.25 2.46
C HIS A 59 10.59 -9.40 2.52
N ASN A 60 11.56 -9.38 3.44
CA ASN A 60 12.72 -10.29 3.46
C ASN A 60 13.42 -10.34 2.08
N ALA A 61 13.51 -9.20 1.43
CA ALA A 61 13.95 -9.05 0.05
C ALA A 61 14.54 -7.66 -0.17
N HIS A 62 15.32 -7.52 -1.23
CA HIS A 62 15.60 -6.19 -1.78
C HIS A 62 14.36 -5.74 -2.56
N ALA A 63 13.85 -4.55 -2.24
CA ALA A 63 12.70 -3.96 -2.92
C ALA A 63 13.09 -2.60 -3.52
N PHE A 64 12.81 -2.44 -4.81
CA PHE A 64 13.02 -1.21 -5.56
C PHE A 64 11.68 -0.68 -6.03
N VAL A 65 11.33 0.52 -5.59
CA VAL A 65 10.04 1.15 -5.89
C VAL A 65 10.21 2.27 -6.89
N TYR A 66 9.29 2.36 -7.85
CA TYR A 66 9.20 3.46 -8.82
C TYR A 66 7.75 3.92 -8.95
N VAL A 67 7.49 5.19 -8.65
CA VAL A 67 6.13 5.75 -8.68
C VAL A 67 5.71 6.07 -10.12
N LEU A 68 4.52 5.60 -10.50
CA LEU A 68 3.92 5.81 -11.82
C LEU A 68 2.89 6.93 -11.81
N GLU A 69 2.00 6.94 -10.81
CA GLU A 69 0.85 7.83 -10.73
C GLU A 69 0.55 8.20 -9.27
N GLY A 70 0.06 9.42 -9.07
CA GLY A 70 -0.29 9.92 -7.74
C GLY A 70 0.92 10.11 -6.83
N SER A 71 0.70 10.08 -5.53
CA SER A 71 1.76 10.23 -4.53
C SER A 71 1.60 9.21 -3.43
N ILE A 72 2.71 8.64 -3.00
CA ILE A 72 2.76 7.67 -1.91
C ILE A 72 3.69 8.15 -0.80
N VAL A 73 3.42 7.72 0.43
CA VAL A 73 4.28 7.98 1.57
C VAL A 73 4.84 6.66 2.06
N LEU A 74 6.17 6.57 2.13
CA LEU A 74 6.89 5.39 2.57
C LEU A 74 7.85 5.71 3.71
N GLN A 75 8.00 4.76 4.64
CA GLN A 75 9.00 4.82 5.70
C GLN A 75 9.40 3.41 6.12
N VAL A 76 10.69 3.17 6.23
CA VAL A 76 11.24 2.03 6.97
C VAL A 76 11.53 2.44 8.40
N ARG A 77 11.51 1.48 9.33
CA ARG A 77 11.79 1.74 10.75
C ARG A 77 13.16 2.36 10.94
N GLY A 78 13.22 3.44 11.70
CA GLY A 78 14.44 4.22 11.92
C GLY A 78 14.84 5.16 10.77
N GLY A 79 14.15 5.08 9.64
CA GLY A 79 14.33 5.96 8.49
C GLY A 79 13.39 7.17 8.52
N LYS A 80 13.57 8.05 7.55
CA LYS A 80 12.73 9.24 7.38
C LYS A 80 11.45 8.89 6.61
N GLU A 81 10.31 9.40 7.05
CA GLU A 81 9.08 9.39 6.26
C GLU A 81 9.28 10.24 4.99
N THR A 82 9.00 9.65 3.83
CA THR A 82 9.27 10.26 2.53
C THR A 82 8.01 10.20 1.66
N THR A 83 7.61 11.36 1.13
CA THR A 83 6.57 11.44 0.10
C THR A 83 7.21 11.36 -1.28
N LEU A 84 6.71 10.44 -2.10
CA LEU A 84 7.20 10.17 -3.44
C LEU A 84 6.13 10.52 -4.48
N THR A 85 6.56 11.16 -5.56
CA THR A 85 5.73 11.54 -6.71
C THR A 85 6.19 10.79 -7.97
N PRO A 86 5.45 10.81 -9.09
CA PRO A 86 5.80 10.08 -10.30
C PRO A 86 7.25 10.31 -10.75
N GLY A 87 7.94 9.22 -11.07
CA GLY A 87 9.35 9.23 -11.46
C GLY A 87 10.34 9.10 -10.29
N GLN A 88 9.88 9.18 -9.06
CA GLN A 88 10.73 9.02 -7.89
C GLN A 88 10.82 7.56 -7.43
N THR A 89 11.90 7.25 -6.75
CA THR A 89 12.26 5.89 -6.34
C THR A 89 12.44 5.79 -4.83
N PHE A 90 12.27 4.56 -4.32
CA PHE A 90 12.56 4.20 -2.93
C PHE A 90 13.19 2.81 -2.89
N TYR A 91 14.00 2.55 -1.88
CA TYR A 91 14.63 1.26 -1.69
C TYR A 91 14.39 0.77 -0.25
N GLU A 92 14.10 -0.54 -0.14
CA GLU A 92 14.06 -1.27 1.13
C GLU A 92 14.98 -2.48 1.05
N GLY A 93 15.75 -2.71 2.10
CA GLY A 93 16.60 -3.89 2.23
C GLY A 93 15.84 -5.08 2.86
N PRO A 94 16.48 -6.27 2.86
CA PRO A 94 15.84 -7.50 3.36
C PRO A 94 15.53 -7.48 4.87
N ASP A 95 16.24 -6.67 5.65
CA ASP A 95 16.04 -6.56 7.09
C ASP A 95 15.15 -5.36 7.49
N ASP A 96 14.77 -4.54 6.53
CA ASP A 96 13.95 -3.37 6.79
C ASP A 96 12.51 -3.74 7.16
N VAL A 97 11.95 -3.02 8.11
CA VAL A 97 10.53 -3.08 8.45
C VAL A 97 9.84 -1.85 7.88
N HIS A 98 8.90 -2.07 6.99
CA HIS A 98 8.08 -1.04 6.39
C HIS A 98 7.01 -0.62 7.39
N VAL A 99 7.16 0.55 7.97
CA VAL A 99 6.26 1.05 9.04
C VAL A 99 5.21 2.03 8.52
N VAL A 100 5.45 2.68 7.39
CA VAL A 100 4.48 3.53 6.69
C VAL A 100 4.49 3.18 5.21
N GLY A 101 3.34 2.74 4.70
CA GLY A 101 3.04 2.58 3.29
C GLY A 101 1.61 3.05 3.07
N ARG A 102 1.41 4.18 2.41
CA ARG A 102 0.06 4.74 2.22
C ARG A 102 -0.03 5.62 0.99
N ASN A 103 -1.26 5.78 0.50
CA ASN A 103 -1.57 6.85 -0.43
C ASN A 103 -1.44 8.21 0.29
N ALA A 104 -0.76 9.17 -0.31
CA ALA A 104 -0.68 10.52 0.23
C ALA A 104 -2.00 11.30 0.10
N SER A 105 -2.89 10.87 -0.81
CA SER A 105 -4.16 11.52 -1.11
C SER A 105 -5.35 10.76 -0.53
N GLN A 106 -6.35 11.50 -0.04
CA GLN A 106 -7.64 10.97 0.37
C GLN A 106 -8.66 10.93 -0.77
N THR A 107 -8.34 11.50 -1.93
CA THR A 107 -9.28 11.69 -3.03
C THR A 107 -8.82 11.13 -4.37
N LYS A 108 -7.52 10.88 -4.55
CA LYS A 108 -6.92 10.40 -5.80
C LYS A 108 -6.20 9.07 -5.58
N PRO A 109 -6.26 8.12 -6.53
CA PRO A 109 -5.48 6.88 -6.46
C PRO A 109 -3.99 7.16 -6.68
N ALA A 110 -3.16 6.21 -6.27
CA ALA A 110 -1.74 6.18 -6.58
C ALA A 110 -1.35 4.81 -7.12
N LYS A 111 -0.29 4.76 -7.92
CA LYS A 111 0.22 3.52 -8.52
C LYS A 111 1.72 3.55 -8.60
N PHE A 112 2.35 2.44 -8.27
CA PHE A 112 3.79 2.27 -8.35
C PHE A 112 4.17 0.86 -8.78
N ILE A 113 5.38 0.71 -9.29
CA ILE A 113 6.04 -0.57 -9.51
C ILE A 113 6.89 -0.88 -8.28
N ALA A 114 6.87 -2.12 -7.83
CA ALA A 114 7.86 -2.68 -6.92
C ALA A 114 8.55 -3.86 -7.61
N PHE A 115 9.87 -3.83 -7.63
CA PHE A 115 10.72 -4.94 -8.09
C PHE A 115 11.47 -5.52 -6.90
N PHE A 116 11.38 -6.84 -6.74
CA PHE A 116 12.01 -7.56 -5.64
C PHE A 116 13.08 -8.51 -6.15
N VAL A 117 14.17 -8.59 -5.39
CA VAL A 117 15.09 -9.73 -5.43
C VAL A 117 14.90 -10.49 -4.13
N LYS A 118 14.32 -11.70 -4.22
CA LYS A 118 13.83 -12.47 -3.07
C LYS A 118 14.09 -13.96 -3.25
N ASP A 119 13.91 -14.73 -2.20
CA ASP A 119 13.92 -16.19 -2.28
C ASP A 119 12.78 -16.68 -3.16
N THR A 120 13.09 -17.63 -4.06
CA THR A 120 12.11 -18.22 -4.97
C THR A 120 10.94 -18.81 -4.20
N GLY A 121 9.71 -18.41 -4.56
CA GLY A 121 8.48 -18.89 -3.94
C GLY A 121 8.17 -18.35 -2.54
N ALA A 122 9.05 -17.53 -1.94
CA ALA A 122 8.78 -16.93 -0.64
C ALA A 122 7.67 -15.86 -0.72
N PRO A 123 6.90 -15.62 0.36
CA PRO A 123 5.90 -14.57 0.41
C PRO A 123 6.51 -13.19 0.16
N VAL A 124 5.79 -12.33 -0.57
CA VAL A 124 6.21 -10.93 -0.82
C VAL A 124 6.09 -10.08 0.44
N VAL A 125 5.07 -10.35 1.25
CA VAL A 125 4.77 -9.61 2.48
C VAL A 125 4.76 -10.57 3.65
N VAL A 126 5.51 -10.21 4.69
CA VAL A 126 5.54 -10.91 5.98
C VAL A 126 5.12 -9.91 7.05
N PRO A 127 4.09 -10.21 7.86
CA PRO A 127 3.69 -9.34 8.96
C PRO A 127 4.85 -9.05 9.91
N ALA A 128 4.92 -7.81 10.41
CA ALA A 128 5.93 -7.39 11.37
C ALA A 128 5.28 -6.54 12.48
N ASN A 129 5.92 -6.47 13.65
CA ASN A 129 5.46 -5.70 14.81
C ASN A 129 6.33 -4.44 14.99
#